data_ff436fa6def458d435d0b985aae108d7
#
_entry.id   ff436fa6def458d435d0b985aae108d7
#
_cell.length_a   1.000
_cell.length_b   1.000
_cell.length_c   1.000
_cell.angle_alpha   90.00
_cell.angle_beta   90.00
_cell.angle_gamma   90.00
#
_symmetry.space_group_name_H-M   'P 1'
#
loop_
_entity.id
_entity.type
_entity.pdbx_description
1 polymer ?
#
loop_
_entity_poly.entity_id
_entity_poly.type
_entity_poly.pdbx_seq_one_letter_code
_entity_poly.pdbx_strand_id
1 'polypeptide(L)'
;MKTPAMLFATLLVLAAGLLAQSSSPQDLVKQGEKLSREGQQDQALALYRQAMQASPNLYEAHLGAGAALDLEGQYLQARREFAKAIDLAPPQSKAQAFRAMAISYAFQRDAGQAAKYEEQAFNLHLGARDYTGAAETADELARICLESGDMDNAELWYRKGHETAFVNQNMSPAEKDLWNFRWEHAQARIAARRGRHAEAEKHVSAAKSLLDKGTNPNQQRFFPYLLGYVAFYANDYKGAIADLQKADQHDPFILALLAQACEKSGDREQAMNYYRRILEINIHNPTNAFARPLAQQKAGRG
;
A
#
# COMPACT_ATOMS: atom_id res chain seq x y z
N MET A 1 51.23 77.31 5.08
CA MET A 1 49.76 76.98 4.93
C MET A 1 49.65 75.64 4.29
N LYS A 2 49.22 74.59 5.03
CA LYS A 2 49.12 73.24 4.56
C LYS A 2 47.64 72.87 4.49
N THR A 3 47.15 72.57 3.32
CA THR A 3 45.77 72.06 3.06
C THR A 3 45.71 70.54 3.32
N PRO A 4 44.76 70.05 4.05
CA PRO A 4 44.60 68.65 4.18
C PRO A 4 43.70 68.10 3.02
N ALA A 5 44.14 66.99 2.38
CA ALA A 5 43.47 66.26 1.39
C ALA A 5 42.40 65.37 2.08
N MET A 6 41.14 65.51 1.67
CA MET A 6 39.99 64.60 2.03
C MET A 6 40.12 63.36 1.22
N LEU A 7 40.35 62.22 1.87
CA LEU A 7 40.10 60.87 1.28
C LEU A 7 38.62 60.52 1.36
N PHE A 8 37.95 60.41 0.21
CA PHE A 8 36.65 59.78 0.08
C PHE A 8 36.83 58.27 0.01
N ALA A 9 36.48 57.56 1.07
CA ALA A 9 36.39 56.11 1.09
C ALA A 9 35.02 55.72 0.54
N THR A 10 34.96 55.23 -0.72
CA THR A 10 33.78 54.64 -1.30
C THR A 10 33.59 53.23 -0.74
N LEU A 11 32.61 53.07 0.12
CA LEU A 11 32.16 51.78 0.64
C LEU A 11 31.37 51.06 -0.48
N LEU A 12 32.02 50.09 -1.15
CA LEU A 12 31.33 49.17 -2.07
C LEU A 12 30.61 48.10 -1.23
N VAL A 13 29.28 48.25 -1.05
CA VAL A 13 28.45 47.24 -0.45
C VAL A 13 28.22 46.18 -1.51
N LEU A 14 28.98 45.09 -1.45
CA LEU A 14 28.67 43.87 -2.18
C LEU A 14 27.42 43.24 -1.53
N ALA A 15 26.25 43.53 -2.10
CA ALA A 15 25.07 42.73 -1.85
C ALA A 15 25.27 41.36 -2.53
N ALA A 16 25.87 40.44 -1.81
CA ALA A 16 25.82 39.01 -2.16
C ALA A 16 24.38 38.57 -2.02
N GLY A 17 23.63 38.67 -3.12
CA GLY A 17 22.31 38.02 -3.23
C GLY A 17 22.55 36.52 -3.06
N LEU A 18 22.24 35.98 -1.87
CA LEU A 18 21.95 34.57 -1.73
C LEU A 18 20.72 34.31 -2.64
N LEU A 19 20.99 33.87 -3.87
CA LEU A 19 20.01 33.14 -4.65
C LEU A 19 19.76 31.85 -3.85
N ALA A 20 18.81 31.90 -2.93
CA ALA A 20 18.18 30.70 -2.41
C ALA A 20 17.74 29.92 -3.64
N GLN A 21 18.44 28.83 -3.94
CA GLN A 21 18.12 27.94 -5.06
C GLN A 21 16.72 27.41 -4.73
N SER A 22 15.69 28.00 -5.34
CA SER A 22 14.32 27.55 -5.14
C SER A 22 14.27 26.10 -5.63
N SER A 23 13.99 25.18 -4.70
CA SER A 23 13.84 23.76 -5.04
C SER A 23 12.85 23.61 -6.22
N SER A 24 13.19 22.80 -7.19
CA SER A 24 12.25 22.54 -8.30
C SER A 24 10.97 21.88 -7.76
N PRO A 25 9.82 22.01 -8.45
CA PRO A 25 8.59 21.34 -8.03
C PRO A 25 8.79 19.84 -7.83
N GLN A 26 9.63 19.20 -8.66
CA GLN A 26 9.99 17.78 -8.54
C GLN A 26 10.82 17.49 -7.28
N ASP A 27 11.73 18.39 -6.90
CA ASP A 27 12.51 18.24 -5.66
C ASP A 27 11.64 18.40 -4.42
N LEU A 28 10.64 19.31 -4.46
CA LEU A 28 9.64 19.44 -3.40
C LEU A 28 8.82 18.16 -3.25
N VAL A 29 8.43 17.52 -4.36
CA VAL A 29 7.72 16.22 -4.33
C VAL A 29 8.59 15.16 -3.67
N LYS A 30 9.85 15.00 -4.08
CA LYS A 30 10.77 14.00 -3.48
C LYS A 30 10.98 14.22 -1.98
N GLN A 31 11.12 15.49 -1.55
CA GLN A 31 11.21 15.83 -0.14
C GLN A 31 9.91 15.50 0.61
N GLY A 32 8.76 15.81 0.01
CA GLY A 32 7.45 15.45 0.55
C GLY A 32 7.28 13.95 0.70
N GLU A 33 7.69 13.14 -0.29
CA GLU A 33 7.66 11.68 -0.21
C GLU A 33 8.55 11.14 0.94
N LYS A 34 9.72 11.75 1.14
CA LYS A 34 10.60 11.38 2.25
C LYS A 34 9.91 11.65 3.58
N LEU A 35 9.39 12.86 3.78
CA LEU A 35 8.69 13.25 5.01
C LEU A 35 7.45 12.38 5.25
N SER A 36 6.71 12.06 4.19
CA SER A 36 5.54 11.16 4.31
C SER A 36 5.94 9.77 4.80
N ARG A 37 7.03 9.19 4.28
CA ARG A 37 7.57 7.90 4.77
C ARG A 37 8.02 7.98 6.23
N GLU A 38 8.52 9.12 6.67
CA GLU A 38 8.93 9.39 8.07
C GLU A 38 7.73 9.69 9.00
N GLY A 39 6.50 9.70 8.49
CA GLY A 39 5.28 9.97 9.25
C GLY A 39 4.98 11.46 9.46
N GLN A 40 5.71 12.34 8.81
CA GLN A 40 5.55 13.79 8.92
C GLN A 40 4.55 14.31 7.86
N GLN A 41 3.30 13.83 7.92
CA GLN A 41 2.31 14.04 6.87
C GLN A 41 1.98 15.51 6.64
N ASP A 42 1.83 16.31 7.69
CA ASP A 42 1.56 17.76 7.56
C ASP A 42 2.67 18.50 6.81
N GLN A 43 3.94 18.15 7.09
CA GLN A 43 5.09 18.74 6.41
C GLN A 43 5.18 18.28 4.97
N ALA A 44 4.91 17.00 4.71
CA ALA A 44 4.81 16.46 3.36
C ALA A 44 3.74 17.18 2.54
N LEU A 45 2.53 17.37 3.10
CA LEU A 45 1.43 18.11 2.48
C LEU A 45 1.80 19.56 2.18
N ALA A 46 2.54 20.23 3.07
CA ALA A 46 3.02 21.59 2.81
C ALA A 46 3.94 21.64 1.58
N LEU A 47 4.85 20.68 1.42
CA LEU A 47 5.74 20.60 0.26
C LEU A 47 4.98 20.25 -1.03
N TYR A 48 4.04 19.32 -0.99
CA TYR A 48 3.20 19.01 -2.15
C TYR A 48 2.39 20.23 -2.59
N ARG A 49 1.83 21.00 -1.64
CA ARG A 49 1.11 22.26 -1.95
C ARG A 49 2.02 23.30 -2.59
N GLN A 50 3.26 23.46 -2.12
CA GLN A 50 4.25 24.35 -2.76
C GLN A 50 4.59 23.86 -4.18
N ALA A 51 4.77 22.55 -4.39
CA ALA A 51 4.99 21.98 -5.71
C ALA A 51 3.81 22.26 -6.67
N MET A 52 2.57 22.10 -6.20
CA MET A 52 1.36 22.40 -6.97
C MET A 52 1.18 23.89 -7.24
N GLN A 53 1.60 24.79 -6.35
CA GLN A 53 1.60 26.24 -6.60
C GLN A 53 2.58 26.61 -7.71
N ALA A 54 3.76 26.00 -7.74
CA ALA A 54 4.77 26.25 -8.76
C ALA A 54 4.46 25.51 -10.08
N SER A 55 3.83 24.36 -10.03
CA SER A 55 3.43 23.55 -11.19
C SER A 55 2.07 22.86 -10.93
N PRO A 56 0.95 23.53 -11.26
CA PRO A 56 -0.40 23.02 -10.97
C PRO A 56 -0.77 21.71 -11.65
N ASN A 57 -0.05 21.35 -12.72
CA ASN A 57 -0.27 20.12 -13.49
C ASN A 57 0.74 19.01 -13.16
N LEU A 58 1.47 19.13 -12.06
CA LEU A 58 2.42 18.11 -11.64
C LEU A 58 1.66 16.95 -10.97
N TYR A 59 1.43 15.88 -11.72
CA TYR A 59 0.63 14.75 -11.30
C TYR A 59 1.16 14.08 -10.02
N GLU A 60 2.48 13.99 -9.88
CA GLU A 60 3.13 13.38 -8.71
C GLU A 60 2.84 14.14 -7.41
N ALA A 61 2.70 15.48 -7.49
CA ALA A 61 2.36 16.29 -6.32
C ALA A 61 0.92 16.00 -5.83
N HIS A 62 -0.04 15.87 -6.76
CA HIS A 62 -1.41 15.48 -6.44
C HIS A 62 -1.48 14.04 -5.91
N LEU A 63 -0.73 13.12 -6.51
CA LEU A 63 -0.66 11.71 -6.06
C LEU A 63 -0.11 11.62 -4.64
N GLY A 64 1.00 12.30 -4.36
CA GLY A 64 1.62 12.33 -3.03
C GLY A 64 0.74 13.00 -1.97
N ALA A 65 0.09 14.12 -2.32
CA ALA A 65 -0.84 14.79 -1.41
C ALA A 65 -2.04 13.90 -1.07
N GLY A 66 -2.61 13.21 -2.07
CA GLY A 66 -3.69 12.25 -1.84
C GLY A 66 -3.29 11.12 -0.88
N ALA A 67 -2.12 10.53 -1.08
CA ALA A 67 -1.61 9.48 -0.21
C ALA A 67 -1.40 9.95 1.24
N ALA A 68 -0.81 11.14 1.44
CA ALA A 68 -0.62 11.72 2.76
C ALA A 68 -1.96 12.02 3.46
N LEU A 69 -2.94 12.54 2.72
CA LEU A 69 -4.29 12.80 3.23
C LEU A 69 -5.03 11.51 3.65
N ASP A 70 -4.89 10.42 2.90
CA ASP A 70 -5.46 9.12 3.28
C ASP A 70 -4.85 8.58 4.57
N LEU A 71 -3.53 8.71 4.75
CA LEU A 71 -2.84 8.31 5.97
C LEU A 71 -3.30 9.11 7.20
N GLU A 72 -3.74 10.36 6.99
CA GLU A 72 -4.36 11.22 8.02
C GLU A 72 -5.88 10.97 8.20
N GLY A 73 -6.48 10.06 7.41
CA GLY A 73 -7.92 9.79 7.45
C GLY A 73 -8.79 10.84 6.75
N GLN A 74 -8.19 11.73 5.97
CA GLN A 74 -8.88 12.80 5.23
C GLN A 74 -9.35 12.33 3.85
N TYR A 75 -10.05 11.19 3.80
CA TYR A 75 -10.37 10.44 2.59
C TYR A 75 -11.07 11.24 1.48
N LEU A 76 -12.00 12.16 1.82
CA LEU A 76 -12.66 12.98 0.82
C LEU A 76 -11.72 13.96 0.13
N GLN A 77 -10.76 14.51 0.87
CA GLN A 77 -9.74 15.41 0.32
C GLN A 77 -8.73 14.61 -0.50
N ALA A 78 -8.30 13.44 0.00
CA ALA A 78 -7.42 12.53 -0.72
C ALA A 78 -7.97 12.18 -2.10
N ARG A 79 -9.24 11.80 -2.20
CA ARG A 79 -9.89 11.46 -3.47
C ARG A 79 -10.00 12.63 -4.44
N ARG A 80 -10.09 13.88 -3.96
CA ARG A 80 -10.02 15.07 -4.85
C ARG A 80 -8.63 15.19 -5.48
N GLU A 81 -7.58 14.96 -4.70
CA GLU A 81 -6.21 14.98 -5.21
C GLU A 81 -5.95 13.80 -6.16
N PHE A 82 -6.43 12.60 -5.85
CA PHE A 82 -6.32 11.45 -6.75
C PHE A 82 -7.11 11.65 -8.05
N ALA A 83 -8.28 12.29 -8.02
CA ALA A 83 -9.01 12.61 -9.25
C ALA A 83 -8.17 13.53 -10.15
N LYS A 84 -7.51 14.56 -9.58
CA LYS A 84 -6.56 15.40 -10.32
C LYS A 84 -5.37 14.61 -10.83
N ALA A 85 -4.79 13.74 -10.00
CA ALA A 85 -3.70 12.86 -10.44
C ALA A 85 -4.15 11.96 -11.60
N ILE A 86 -5.37 11.41 -11.57
CA ILE A 86 -5.93 10.62 -12.68
C ILE A 86 -6.04 11.46 -13.95
N ASP A 87 -6.54 12.70 -13.88
CA ASP A 87 -6.68 13.56 -15.06
C ASP A 87 -5.32 13.91 -15.68
N LEU A 88 -4.33 14.18 -14.84
CA LEU A 88 -3.00 14.67 -15.23
C LEU A 88 -1.99 13.56 -15.54
N ALA A 89 -2.23 12.33 -15.08
CA ALA A 89 -1.28 11.23 -15.23
C ALA A 89 -0.95 10.92 -16.70
N PRO A 90 0.32 10.84 -17.06
CA PRO A 90 0.73 10.37 -18.38
C PRO A 90 0.32 8.89 -18.55
N PRO A 91 0.19 8.40 -19.81
CA PRO A 91 -0.32 7.05 -20.07
C PRO A 91 0.33 5.93 -19.25
N GLN A 92 1.64 5.98 -19.08
CA GLN A 92 2.41 4.97 -18.32
C GLN A 92 2.15 5.00 -16.80
N SER A 93 1.64 6.11 -16.26
CA SER A 93 1.35 6.28 -14.82
C SER A 93 -0.16 6.22 -14.51
N LYS A 94 -1.00 6.07 -15.54
CA LYS A 94 -2.46 6.11 -15.40
C LYS A 94 -2.98 4.98 -14.51
N ALA A 95 -2.45 3.77 -14.66
CA ALA A 95 -2.81 2.62 -13.83
C ALA A 95 -2.47 2.87 -12.34
N GLN A 96 -1.30 3.47 -12.06
CA GLN A 96 -0.91 3.83 -10.70
C GLN A 96 -1.88 4.85 -10.07
N ALA A 97 -2.32 5.85 -10.85
CA ALA A 97 -3.28 6.85 -10.34
C ALA A 97 -4.65 6.22 -10.03
N PHE A 98 -5.14 5.32 -10.87
CA PHE A 98 -6.36 4.56 -10.59
C PHE A 98 -6.21 3.67 -9.35
N ARG A 99 -5.10 2.93 -9.24
CA ARG A 99 -4.77 2.13 -8.07
C ARG A 99 -4.77 2.95 -6.78
N ALA A 100 -4.18 4.15 -6.79
CA ALA A 100 -4.17 5.02 -5.61
C ALA A 100 -5.58 5.42 -5.17
N MET A 101 -6.46 5.75 -6.11
CA MET A 101 -7.88 6.02 -5.83
C MET A 101 -8.60 4.80 -5.26
N ALA A 102 -8.35 3.61 -5.80
CA ALA A 102 -8.95 2.37 -5.30
C ALA A 102 -8.53 2.07 -3.85
N ILE A 103 -7.24 2.26 -3.52
CA ILE A 103 -6.73 2.12 -2.17
C ILE A 103 -7.41 3.12 -1.22
N SER A 104 -7.66 4.36 -1.66
CA SER A 104 -8.41 5.35 -0.86
C SER A 104 -9.80 4.83 -0.46
N TYR A 105 -10.51 4.17 -1.36
CA TYR A 105 -11.79 3.53 -1.02
C TYR A 105 -11.62 2.29 -0.12
N ALA A 106 -10.51 1.55 -0.26
CA ALA A 106 -10.21 0.42 0.62
C ALA A 106 -10.01 0.83 2.09
N PHE A 107 -9.49 2.04 2.38
CA PHE A 107 -9.43 2.60 3.74
C PHE A 107 -10.81 2.67 4.42
N GLN A 108 -11.87 2.82 3.65
CA GLN A 108 -13.25 2.81 4.13
C GLN A 108 -13.99 1.48 3.88
N ARG A 109 -13.27 0.44 3.44
CA ARG A 109 -13.81 -0.90 3.08
C ARG A 109 -14.90 -0.85 2.00
N ASP A 110 -14.87 0.16 1.13
CA ASP A 110 -15.78 0.29 0.00
C ASP A 110 -15.21 -0.44 -1.22
N ALA A 111 -15.34 -1.77 -1.22
CA ALA A 111 -14.87 -2.63 -2.31
C ALA A 111 -15.56 -2.29 -3.64
N GLY A 112 -16.83 -1.88 -3.62
CA GLY A 112 -17.58 -1.53 -4.83
C GLY A 112 -17.04 -0.30 -5.55
N GLN A 113 -16.61 0.72 -4.82
CA GLN A 113 -15.96 1.88 -5.42
C GLN A 113 -14.50 1.58 -5.78
N ALA A 114 -13.77 0.84 -4.94
CA ALA A 114 -12.41 0.42 -5.25
C ALA A 114 -12.36 -0.36 -6.58
N ALA A 115 -13.30 -1.29 -6.78
CA ALA A 115 -13.38 -2.10 -8.00
C ALA A 115 -13.47 -1.25 -9.28
N LYS A 116 -14.23 -0.14 -9.26
CA LYS A 116 -14.38 0.73 -10.44
C LYS A 116 -13.04 1.30 -10.93
N TYR A 117 -12.10 1.54 -10.03
CA TYR A 117 -10.78 2.10 -10.36
C TYR A 117 -9.76 1.00 -10.65
N GLU A 118 -9.76 -0.08 -9.88
CA GLU A 118 -8.89 -1.23 -10.17
C GLU A 118 -9.22 -1.88 -11.51
N GLU A 119 -10.50 -1.96 -11.90
CA GLU A 119 -10.89 -2.46 -13.22
C GLU A 119 -10.34 -1.58 -14.35
N GLN A 120 -10.24 -0.27 -14.16
CA GLN A 120 -9.63 0.61 -15.14
C GLN A 120 -8.12 0.36 -15.24
N ALA A 121 -7.43 0.19 -14.11
CA ALA A 121 -6.01 -0.16 -14.09
C ALA A 121 -5.77 -1.53 -14.75
N PHE A 122 -6.58 -2.53 -14.42
CA PHE A 122 -6.55 -3.85 -15.04
C PHE A 122 -6.70 -3.79 -16.57
N ASN A 123 -7.68 -3.02 -17.06
CA ASN A 123 -7.93 -2.88 -18.49
C ASN A 123 -6.79 -2.14 -19.22
N LEU A 124 -6.12 -1.19 -18.56
CA LEU A 124 -4.93 -0.53 -19.13
C LEU A 124 -3.79 -1.52 -19.32
N HIS A 125 -3.51 -2.37 -18.32
CA HIS A 125 -2.50 -3.42 -18.43
C HIS A 125 -2.86 -4.43 -19.54
N LEU A 126 -4.12 -4.87 -19.61
CA LEU A 126 -4.58 -5.75 -20.69
C LEU A 126 -4.41 -5.13 -22.07
N GLY A 127 -4.78 -3.86 -22.25
CA GLY A 127 -4.62 -3.13 -23.50
C GLY A 127 -3.16 -2.99 -23.93
N ALA A 128 -2.26 -2.89 -22.96
CA ALA A 128 -0.81 -2.88 -23.17
C ALA A 128 -0.21 -4.29 -23.34
N ARG A 129 -0.99 -5.36 -23.23
CA ARG A 129 -0.56 -6.77 -23.18
C ARG A 129 0.40 -7.06 -22.01
N ASP A 130 0.35 -6.26 -20.98
CA ASP A 130 1.04 -6.51 -19.71
C ASP A 130 0.16 -7.46 -18.84
N TYR A 131 0.20 -8.74 -19.19
CA TYR A 131 -0.60 -9.75 -18.50
C TYR A 131 -0.18 -9.95 -17.04
N THR A 132 1.09 -9.72 -16.72
CA THR A 132 1.58 -9.78 -15.34
C THR A 132 1.00 -8.63 -14.52
N GLY A 133 1.09 -7.40 -14.99
CA GLY A 133 0.51 -6.23 -14.33
C GLY A 133 -1.02 -6.34 -14.19
N ALA A 134 -1.70 -6.84 -15.22
CA ALA A 134 -3.14 -7.11 -15.14
C ALA A 134 -3.48 -8.15 -14.06
N ALA A 135 -2.74 -9.26 -14.02
CA ALA A 135 -2.95 -10.32 -13.04
C ALA A 135 -2.67 -9.84 -11.61
N GLU A 136 -1.63 -9.03 -11.39
CA GLU A 136 -1.32 -8.43 -10.09
C GLU A 136 -2.39 -7.44 -9.64
N THR A 137 -2.92 -6.63 -10.57
CA THR A 137 -4.04 -5.72 -10.30
C THR A 137 -5.31 -6.50 -9.91
N ALA A 138 -5.59 -7.61 -10.60
CA ALA A 138 -6.72 -8.48 -10.24
C ALA A 138 -6.56 -9.11 -8.85
N ASP A 139 -5.35 -9.57 -8.50
CA ASP A 139 -5.04 -10.10 -7.15
C ASP A 139 -5.20 -9.01 -6.07
N GLU A 140 -4.83 -7.77 -6.36
CA GLU A 140 -5.00 -6.64 -5.44
C GLU A 140 -6.49 -6.34 -5.21
N LEU A 141 -7.29 -6.25 -6.27
CA LEU A 141 -8.74 -6.08 -6.16
C LEU A 141 -9.40 -7.24 -5.41
N ALA A 142 -8.98 -8.47 -5.72
CA ALA A 142 -9.46 -9.65 -5.00
C ALA A 142 -9.17 -9.56 -3.49
N ARG A 143 -7.98 -9.08 -3.11
CA ARG A 143 -7.64 -8.83 -1.72
C ARG A 143 -8.52 -7.75 -1.10
N ILE A 144 -8.77 -6.65 -1.80
CA ILE A 144 -9.67 -5.58 -1.33
C ILE A 144 -11.08 -6.15 -1.09
N CYS A 145 -11.61 -6.94 -2.01
CA CYS A 145 -12.90 -7.60 -1.85
C CYS A 145 -12.89 -8.53 -0.62
N LEU A 146 -11.91 -9.41 -0.51
CA LEU A 146 -11.77 -10.37 0.59
C LEU A 146 -11.78 -9.68 1.95
N GLU A 147 -10.93 -8.66 2.13
CA GLU A 147 -10.78 -8.00 3.42
C GLU A 147 -11.95 -7.05 3.73
N SER A 148 -12.69 -6.63 2.72
CA SER A 148 -13.97 -5.92 2.87
C SER A 148 -15.15 -6.84 3.20
N GLY A 149 -14.98 -8.16 3.09
CA GLY A 149 -16.02 -9.15 3.39
C GLY A 149 -16.79 -9.67 2.17
N ASP A 150 -16.39 -9.29 0.96
CA ASP A 150 -17.01 -9.74 -0.30
C ASP A 150 -16.21 -10.92 -0.87
N MET A 151 -16.47 -12.12 -0.30
CA MET A 151 -15.77 -13.34 -0.67
C MET A 151 -16.05 -13.81 -2.09
N ASP A 152 -17.22 -13.53 -2.65
CA ASP A 152 -17.58 -13.99 -3.99
C ASP A 152 -16.84 -13.19 -5.06
N ASN A 153 -16.79 -11.88 -4.95
CA ASN A 153 -15.96 -11.05 -5.81
C ASN A 153 -14.47 -11.29 -5.59
N ALA A 154 -14.04 -11.57 -4.35
CA ALA A 154 -12.65 -11.96 -4.10
C ALA A 154 -12.25 -13.21 -4.88
N GLU A 155 -13.08 -14.26 -4.84
CA GLU A 155 -12.83 -15.50 -5.60
C GLU A 155 -12.84 -15.25 -7.11
N LEU A 156 -13.81 -14.47 -7.60
CA LEU A 156 -13.89 -14.08 -9.01
C LEU A 156 -12.61 -13.40 -9.49
N TRP A 157 -12.13 -12.41 -8.74
CA TRP A 157 -10.96 -11.62 -9.14
C TRP A 157 -9.64 -12.38 -8.98
N TYR A 158 -9.47 -13.22 -7.95
CA TYR A 158 -8.31 -14.12 -7.86
C TYR A 158 -8.28 -15.12 -9.03
N ARG A 159 -9.42 -15.67 -9.42
CA ARG A 159 -9.51 -16.55 -10.59
C ARG A 159 -9.12 -15.79 -11.87
N LYS A 160 -9.69 -14.61 -12.07
CA LYS A 160 -9.37 -13.75 -13.23
C LYS A 160 -7.89 -13.39 -13.30
N GLY A 161 -7.27 -13.08 -12.15
CA GLY A 161 -5.83 -12.83 -12.05
C GLY A 161 -5.00 -14.04 -12.46
N HIS A 162 -5.32 -15.20 -11.88
CA HIS A 162 -4.66 -16.45 -12.22
C HIS A 162 -4.80 -16.78 -13.72
N GLU A 163 -6.00 -16.76 -14.26
CA GLU A 163 -6.27 -17.02 -15.69
C GLU A 163 -5.55 -16.02 -16.59
N THR A 164 -5.53 -14.74 -16.24
CA THR A 164 -4.84 -13.68 -17.00
C THR A 164 -3.32 -13.90 -17.04
N ALA A 165 -2.72 -14.30 -15.92
CA ALA A 165 -1.29 -14.62 -15.89
C ALA A 165 -0.94 -15.74 -16.89
N PHE A 166 -1.78 -16.76 -16.98
CA PHE A 166 -1.60 -17.91 -17.88
C PHE A 166 -1.91 -17.65 -19.36
N VAL A 167 -2.37 -16.44 -19.73
CA VAL A 167 -2.42 -16.01 -21.13
C VAL A 167 -1.02 -15.94 -21.75
N ASN A 168 0.01 -15.61 -20.93
CA ASN A 168 1.40 -15.65 -21.36
C ASN A 168 1.87 -17.10 -21.54
N GLN A 169 1.88 -17.59 -22.78
CA GLN A 169 2.29 -18.97 -23.08
C GLN A 169 3.80 -19.21 -22.88
N ASN A 170 4.61 -18.17 -22.78
CA ASN A 170 6.05 -18.25 -22.60
C ASN A 170 6.49 -18.24 -21.14
N MET A 171 5.58 -18.46 -20.18
CA MET A 171 5.93 -18.53 -18.77
C MET A 171 6.90 -19.67 -18.46
N SER A 172 7.95 -19.32 -17.72
CA SER A 172 8.87 -20.31 -17.14
C SER A 172 8.16 -21.21 -16.12
N PRO A 173 8.72 -22.41 -15.82
CA PRO A 173 8.18 -23.26 -14.74
C PRO A 173 8.08 -22.53 -13.39
N ALA A 174 9.05 -21.66 -13.06
CA ALA A 174 9.05 -20.89 -11.83
C ALA A 174 7.89 -19.87 -11.80
N GLU A 175 7.60 -19.17 -12.89
CA GLU A 175 6.46 -18.27 -12.97
C GLU A 175 5.12 -19.00 -12.84
N LYS A 176 4.99 -20.18 -13.47
CA LYS A 176 3.80 -21.03 -13.32
C LYS A 176 3.60 -21.48 -11.87
N ASP A 177 4.67 -21.91 -11.21
CA ASP A 177 4.62 -22.30 -9.80
C ASP A 177 4.30 -21.11 -8.89
N LEU A 178 4.79 -19.89 -9.22
CA LEU A 178 4.45 -18.65 -8.49
C LEU A 178 2.95 -18.35 -8.56
N TRP A 179 2.36 -18.37 -9.76
CA TRP A 179 0.93 -18.07 -9.91
C TRP A 179 0.05 -19.16 -9.32
N ASN A 180 0.45 -20.43 -9.40
CA ASN A 180 -0.23 -21.51 -8.72
C ASN A 180 -0.13 -21.37 -7.18
N PHE A 181 1.03 -20.97 -6.64
CA PHE A 181 1.18 -20.68 -5.22
C PHE A 181 0.27 -19.53 -4.78
N ARG A 182 0.23 -18.41 -5.53
CA ARG A 182 -0.67 -17.28 -5.25
C ARG A 182 -2.15 -17.72 -5.25
N TRP A 183 -2.53 -18.57 -6.19
CA TRP A 183 -3.88 -19.13 -6.26
C TRP A 183 -4.22 -19.97 -5.03
N GLU A 184 -3.40 -20.95 -4.68
CA GLU A 184 -3.62 -21.79 -3.50
C GLU A 184 -3.63 -20.97 -2.21
N HIS A 185 -2.75 -19.98 -2.10
CA HIS A 185 -2.70 -19.05 -0.98
C HIS A 185 -4.00 -18.22 -0.88
N ALA A 186 -4.58 -17.80 -2.00
CA ALA A 186 -5.85 -17.07 -2.04
C ALA A 186 -7.02 -17.97 -1.65
N GLN A 187 -7.10 -19.19 -2.21
CA GLN A 187 -8.16 -20.15 -1.92
C GLN A 187 -8.18 -20.54 -0.43
N ALA A 188 -7.01 -20.77 0.17
CA ALA A 188 -6.92 -21.05 1.61
C ALA A 188 -7.53 -19.93 2.45
N ARG A 189 -7.25 -18.66 2.12
CA ARG A 189 -7.81 -17.51 2.85
C ARG A 189 -9.31 -17.35 2.64
N ILE A 190 -9.80 -17.57 1.43
CA ILE A 190 -11.25 -17.53 1.13
C ILE A 190 -11.97 -18.65 1.89
N ALA A 191 -11.45 -19.88 1.85
CA ALA A 191 -12.01 -21.01 2.57
C ALA A 191 -12.03 -20.76 4.09
N ALA A 192 -10.94 -20.22 4.65
CA ALA A 192 -10.87 -19.86 6.06
C ALA A 192 -11.94 -18.82 6.45
N ARG A 193 -12.10 -17.77 5.64
CA ARG A 193 -13.13 -16.73 5.85
C ARG A 193 -14.56 -17.27 5.75
N ARG A 194 -14.78 -18.29 4.92
CA ARG A 194 -16.07 -19.00 4.81
C ARG A 194 -16.29 -20.06 5.90
N GLY A 195 -15.34 -20.24 6.83
CA GLY A 195 -15.40 -21.26 7.88
C GLY A 195 -15.20 -22.69 7.38
N ARG A 196 -14.67 -22.87 6.16
CA ARG A 196 -14.43 -24.17 5.54
C ARG A 196 -13.04 -24.67 5.88
N HIS A 197 -12.82 -25.03 7.13
CA HIS A 197 -11.46 -25.29 7.67
C HIS A 197 -10.73 -26.41 6.92
N ALA A 198 -11.37 -27.55 6.64
CA ALA A 198 -10.76 -28.67 5.91
C ALA A 198 -10.33 -28.28 4.47
N GLU A 199 -11.13 -27.43 3.81
CA GLU A 199 -10.79 -26.87 2.49
C GLU A 199 -9.59 -25.90 2.58
N ALA A 200 -9.56 -25.06 3.61
CA ALA A 200 -8.42 -24.17 3.85
C ALA A 200 -7.12 -24.95 4.07
N GLU A 201 -7.13 -26.00 4.89
CA GLU A 201 -5.97 -26.87 5.14
C GLU A 201 -5.50 -27.59 3.87
N LYS A 202 -6.42 -28.03 3.00
CA LYS A 202 -6.08 -28.62 1.69
C LYS A 202 -5.30 -27.63 0.84
N HIS A 203 -5.76 -26.39 0.75
CA HIS A 203 -5.09 -25.35 -0.03
C HIS A 203 -3.76 -24.91 0.61
N VAL A 204 -3.66 -24.88 1.95
CA VAL A 204 -2.39 -24.68 2.66
C VAL A 204 -1.37 -25.76 2.28
N SER A 205 -1.80 -27.04 2.26
CA SER A 205 -0.94 -28.16 1.88
C SER A 205 -0.50 -28.08 0.43
N ALA A 206 -1.39 -27.66 -0.49
CA ALA A 206 -1.05 -27.44 -1.89
C ALA A 206 -0.05 -26.29 -2.07
N ALA A 207 -0.26 -25.15 -1.37
CA ALA A 207 0.69 -24.04 -1.37
C ALA A 207 2.07 -24.48 -0.85
N LYS A 208 2.12 -25.27 0.24
CA LYS A 208 3.38 -25.84 0.78
C LYS A 208 4.11 -26.69 -0.25
N SER A 209 3.37 -27.58 -0.94
CA SER A 209 3.93 -28.47 -1.96
C SER A 209 4.57 -27.68 -3.12
N LEU A 210 3.99 -26.52 -3.50
CA LEU A 210 4.57 -25.65 -4.51
C LEU A 210 5.87 -24.97 -4.02
N LEU A 211 5.90 -24.54 -2.76
CA LEU A 211 7.12 -23.97 -2.16
C LEU A 211 8.26 -25.01 -2.04
N ASP A 212 7.91 -26.26 -1.75
CA ASP A 212 8.89 -27.36 -1.58
C ASP A 212 9.60 -27.75 -2.89
N LYS A 213 9.07 -27.35 -4.06
CA LYS A 213 9.78 -27.46 -5.34
C LYS A 213 11.04 -26.58 -5.40
N GLY A 214 11.15 -25.55 -4.56
CA GLY A 214 12.29 -24.63 -4.51
C GLY A 214 12.43 -23.69 -5.71
N THR A 215 11.46 -23.65 -6.61
CA THR A 215 11.46 -22.78 -7.80
C THR A 215 11.33 -21.30 -7.47
N ASN A 216 10.72 -20.98 -6.30
CA ASN A 216 10.45 -19.63 -5.82
C ASN A 216 10.82 -19.46 -4.33
N PRO A 217 12.11 -19.52 -3.96
CA PRO A 217 12.54 -19.52 -2.56
C PRO A 217 12.11 -18.27 -1.81
N ASN A 218 11.99 -17.13 -2.48
CA ASN A 218 11.53 -15.86 -1.89
C ASN A 218 10.06 -15.90 -1.43
N GLN A 219 9.26 -16.86 -1.89
CA GLN A 219 7.87 -17.00 -1.47
C GLN A 219 7.71 -17.69 -0.11
N GLN A 220 8.74 -18.38 0.39
CA GLN A 220 8.77 -19.03 1.70
C GLN A 220 8.36 -18.07 2.83
N ARG A 221 8.76 -16.81 2.75
CA ARG A 221 8.46 -15.77 3.76
C ARG A 221 6.97 -15.47 3.93
N PHE A 222 6.13 -15.80 2.93
CA PHE A 222 4.69 -15.56 2.99
C PHE A 222 3.91 -16.72 3.60
N PHE A 223 4.54 -17.89 3.76
CA PHE A 223 3.86 -19.07 4.27
C PHE A 223 3.44 -18.95 5.75
N PRO A 224 4.26 -18.40 6.67
CA PRO A 224 3.83 -18.18 8.05
C PRO A 224 2.59 -17.28 8.16
N TYR A 225 2.48 -16.25 7.28
CA TYR A 225 1.28 -15.43 7.21
C TYR A 225 0.05 -16.26 6.83
N LEU A 226 0.16 -17.14 5.84
CA LEU A 226 -0.94 -18.00 5.43
C LEU A 226 -1.41 -18.90 6.57
N LEU A 227 -0.48 -19.56 7.26
CA LEU A 227 -0.79 -20.40 8.42
C LEU A 227 -1.50 -19.63 9.52
N GLY A 228 -0.95 -18.47 9.90
CA GLY A 228 -1.54 -17.63 10.94
C GLY A 228 -2.90 -17.05 10.55
N TYR A 229 -3.11 -16.73 9.27
CA TYR A 229 -4.42 -16.28 8.76
C TYR A 229 -5.48 -17.39 8.90
N VAL A 230 -5.16 -18.59 8.46
CA VAL A 230 -6.07 -19.74 8.56
C VAL A 230 -6.39 -20.09 10.02
N ALA A 231 -5.37 -20.12 10.87
CA ALA A 231 -5.54 -20.36 12.31
C ALA A 231 -6.42 -19.27 12.97
N PHE A 232 -6.23 -18.00 12.60
CA PHE A 232 -7.05 -16.89 13.13
C PHE A 232 -8.54 -17.08 12.85
N TYR A 233 -8.90 -17.43 11.59
CA TYR A 233 -10.29 -17.66 11.20
C TYR A 233 -10.84 -19.02 11.67
N ALA A 234 -9.97 -19.95 12.07
CA ALA A 234 -10.35 -21.16 12.79
C ALA A 234 -10.55 -20.94 14.29
N ASN A 235 -10.39 -19.70 14.79
CA ASN A 235 -10.40 -19.32 16.20
C ASN A 235 -9.26 -19.93 17.05
N ASP A 236 -8.24 -20.49 16.42
CA ASP A 236 -6.99 -20.86 17.07
C ASP A 236 -6.07 -19.62 17.19
N TYR A 237 -6.39 -18.74 18.14
CA TYR A 237 -5.66 -17.49 18.32
C TYR A 237 -4.22 -17.71 18.81
N LYS A 238 -3.96 -18.79 19.56
CA LYS A 238 -2.60 -19.12 20.00
C LYS A 238 -1.73 -19.58 18.83
N GLY A 239 -2.24 -20.47 18.00
CA GLY A 239 -1.58 -20.89 16.75
C GLY A 239 -1.38 -19.70 15.79
N ALA A 240 -2.42 -18.86 15.63
CA ALA A 240 -2.34 -17.66 14.81
C ALA A 240 -1.22 -16.72 15.27
N ILE A 241 -1.09 -16.44 16.56
CA ILE A 241 -0.01 -15.59 17.11
C ILE A 241 1.35 -16.23 16.82
N ALA A 242 1.51 -17.52 17.10
CA ALA A 242 2.78 -18.23 16.91
C ALA A 242 3.28 -18.20 15.46
N ASP A 243 2.38 -18.29 14.49
CA ASP A 243 2.74 -18.27 13.07
C ASP A 243 2.88 -16.85 12.53
N LEU A 244 1.97 -15.92 12.87
CA LEU A 244 2.06 -14.52 12.44
C LEU A 244 3.32 -13.83 12.97
N GLN A 245 3.84 -14.21 14.15
CA GLN A 245 5.12 -13.70 14.67
C GLN A 245 6.33 -14.08 13.81
N LYS A 246 6.25 -15.15 13.03
CA LYS A 246 7.29 -15.57 12.08
C LYS A 246 7.15 -14.89 10.71
N ALA A 247 6.01 -14.22 10.47
CA ALA A 247 5.74 -13.51 9.23
C ALA A 247 6.38 -12.11 9.22
N ASP A 248 6.20 -11.37 8.12
CA ASP A 248 6.76 -10.03 7.96
C ASP A 248 6.18 -9.04 8.97
N GLN A 249 6.99 -8.64 9.94
CA GLN A 249 6.61 -7.72 11.01
C GLN A 249 6.57 -6.24 10.57
N HIS A 250 6.80 -5.95 9.27
CA HIS A 250 6.64 -4.64 8.65
C HIS A 250 5.34 -4.56 7.81
N ASP A 251 4.61 -5.66 7.65
CA ASP A 251 3.28 -5.62 7.01
C ASP A 251 2.22 -5.20 8.04
N PRO A 252 1.56 -4.04 7.86
CA PRO A 252 0.57 -3.53 8.82
C PRO A 252 -0.64 -4.46 8.98
N PHE A 253 -1.02 -5.21 7.94
CA PHE A 253 -2.13 -6.15 8.02
C PHE A 253 -1.80 -7.36 8.90
N ILE A 254 -0.57 -7.86 8.83
CA ILE A 254 -0.08 -8.94 9.71
C ILE A 254 -0.09 -8.47 11.17
N LEU A 255 0.39 -7.25 11.42
CA LEU A 255 0.31 -6.64 12.75
C LEU A 255 -1.14 -6.48 13.23
N ALA A 256 -2.08 -6.15 12.34
CA ALA A 256 -3.49 -6.03 12.70
C ALA A 256 -4.12 -7.39 13.06
N LEU A 257 -3.75 -8.46 12.37
CA LEU A 257 -4.17 -9.82 12.74
C LEU A 257 -3.58 -10.24 14.08
N LEU A 258 -2.28 -9.96 14.32
CA LEU A 258 -1.63 -10.20 15.62
C LEU A 258 -2.33 -9.46 16.74
N ALA A 259 -2.62 -8.16 16.56
CA ALA A 259 -3.33 -7.36 17.54
C ALA A 259 -4.69 -7.96 17.88
N GLN A 260 -5.46 -8.32 16.85
CA GLN A 260 -6.78 -8.92 17.03
C GLN A 260 -6.70 -10.31 17.71
N ALA A 261 -5.72 -11.14 17.33
CA ALA A 261 -5.51 -12.45 17.95
C ALA A 261 -5.13 -12.31 19.46
N CYS A 262 -4.27 -11.34 19.79
CA CYS A 262 -3.93 -11.00 21.18
C CYS A 262 -5.17 -10.51 21.96
N GLU A 263 -6.00 -9.63 21.38
CA GLU A 263 -7.26 -9.21 22.01
C GLU A 263 -8.18 -10.42 22.33
N LYS A 264 -8.33 -11.32 21.34
CA LYS A 264 -9.16 -12.53 21.49
C LYS A 264 -8.61 -13.52 22.51
N SER A 265 -7.29 -13.55 22.70
CA SER A 265 -6.60 -14.36 23.70
C SER A 265 -6.52 -13.69 25.08
N GLY A 266 -6.99 -12.44 25.22
CA GLY A 266 -6.99 -11.69 26.47
C GLY A 266 -5.74 -10.86 26.75
N ASP A 267 -4.75 -10.89 25.87
CA ASP A 267 -3.51 -10.10 25.98
C ASP A 267 -3.70 -8.71 25.36
N ARG A 268 -4.36 -7.85 26.12
CA ARG A 268 -4.66 -6.47 25.67
C ARG A 268 -3.42 -5.59 25.54
N GLU A 269 -2.42 -5.80 26.40
CA GLU A 269 -1.19 -5.02 26.36
C GLU A 269 -0.45 -5.25 25.05
N GLN A 270 -0.24 -6.51 24.69
CA GLN A 270 0.42 -6.86 23.44
C GLN A 270 -0.39 -6.42 22.22
N ALA A 271 -1.72 -6.52 22.28
CA ALA A 271 -2.58 -6.00 21.20
C ALA A 271 -2.37 -4.50 20.97
N MET A 272 -2.32 -3.70 22.05
CA MET A 272 -2.06 -2.26 21.96
C MET A 272 -0.66 -1.94 21.41
N ASN A 273 0.34 -2.75 21.73
CA ASN A 273 1.68 -2.60 21.17
C ASN A 273 1.67 -2.79 19.65
N TYR A 274 0.98 -3.80 19.13
CA TYR A 274 0.83 -4.00 17.69
C TYR A 274 0.04 -2.87 17.02
N TYR A 275 -1.05 -2.37 17.62
CA TYR A 275 -1.79 -1.24 17.08
C TYR A 275 -0.93 0.02 16.97
N ARG A 276 -0.09 0.33 17.96
CA ARG A 276 0.83 1.48 17.89
C ARG A 276 1.86 1.31 16.77
N ARG A 277 2.44 0.13 16.62
CA ARG A 277 3.38 -0.17 15.52
C ARG A 277 2.76 0.00 14.14
N ILE A 278 1.48 -0.32 13.95
CA ILE A 278 0.79 -0.06 12.67
C ILE A 278 0.79 1.43 12.34
N LEU A 279 0.59 2.30 13.32
CA LEU A 279 0.53 3.75 13.11
C LEU A 279 1.88 4.36 12.72
N GLU A 280 2.98 3.67 12.99
CA GLU A 280 4.34 4.04 12.57
C GLU A 280 4.62 3.69 11.09
N ILE A 281 3.77 2.87 10.46
CA ILE A 281 3.93 2.44 9.07
C ILE A 281 3.21 3.42 8.14
N ASN A 282 3.97 4.20 7.38
CA ASN A 282 3.47 5.28 6.54
C ASN A 282 3.53 4.91 5.05
N ILE A 283 2.87 3.80 4.67
CA ILE A 283 2.79 3.30 3.30
C ILE A 283 1.34 3.37 2.83
N HIS A 284 1.12 3.95 1.66
CA HIS A 284 -0.20 3.96 1.00
C HIS A 284 -0.35 2.70 0.14
N ASN A 285 -0.97 1.66 0.72
CA ASN A 285 -1.19 0.37 0.07
C ASN A 285 -2.42 -0.35 0.68
N PRO A 286 -2.93 -1.43 0.07
CA PRO A 286 -4.10 -2.14 0.58
C PRO A 286 -3.91 -2.71 1.99
N THR A 287 -2.71 -3.18 2.36
CA THR A 287 -2.49 -3.76 3.69
C THR A 287 -2.64 -2.73 4.79
N ASN A 288 -2.14 -1.52 4.56
CA ASN A 288 -2.30 -0.41 5.49
C ASN A 288 -3.74 0.15 5.48
N ALA A 289 -4.41 0.14 4.33
CA ALA A 289 -5.80 0.57 4.23
C ALA A 289 -6.74 -0.23 5.13
N PHE A 290 -6.48 -1.53 5.35
CA PHE A 290 -7.26 -2.37 6.26
C PHE A 290 -6.78 -2.33 7.72
N ALA A 291 -5.51 -1.98 7.96
CA ALA A 291 -4.90 -2.00 9.29
C ALA A 291 -4.98 -0.64 10.00
N ARG A 292 -4.60 0.45 9.32
CA ARG A 292 -4.45 1.77 9.94
C ARG A 292 -5.75 2.34 10.54
N PRO A 293 -6.92 2.29 9.87
CA PRO A 293 -8.16 2.78 10.47
C PRO A 293 -8.57 2.03 11.74
N LEU A 294 -8.32 0.71 11.76
CA LEU A 294 -8.53 -0.12 12.95
C LEU A 294 -7.58 0.31 14.09
N ALA A 295 -6.31 0.49 13.79
CA ALA A 295 -5.32 0.92 14.77
C ALA A 295 -5.63 2.32 15.31
N GLN A 296 -6.03 3.27 14.48
CA GLN A 296 -6.48 4.61 14.89
C GLN A 296 -7.69 4.53 15.84
N GLN A 297 -8.67 3.68 15.51
CA GLN A 297 -9.84 3.48 16.36
C GLN A 297 -9.48 2.89 17.73
N LYS A 298 -8.52 1.97 17.78
CA LYS A 298 -8.12 1.26 19.01
C LYS A 298 -7.15 2.09 19.84
N ALA A 299 -6.13 2.69 19.24
CA ALA A 299 -5.11 3.48 19.93
C ALA A 299 -5.58 4.90 20.30
N GLY A 300 -6.54 5.48 19.56
CA GLY A 300 -7.10 6.80 19.85
C GLY A 300 -8.15 6.83 20.97
N ARG A 301 -8.47 5.67 21.58
CA ARG A 301 -9.40 5.53 22.71
C ARG A 301 -8.68 5.32 24.06
N GLY A 302 -7.35 5.44 24.07
CA GLY A 302 -6.51 5.29 25.26
C GLY A 302 -6.02 6.60 25.84
#